data_97de8e5f28fcb3befe5d407af648df2f
#
_entry.id   97de8e5f28fcb3befe5d407af648df2f
#
_cell.length_a   1.000
_cell.length_b   1.000
_cell.length_c   1.000
_cell.angle_alpha   90.00
_cell.angle_beta   90.00
_cell.angle_gamma   90.00
#
_symmetry.space_group_name_H-M   'P 1'
#
loop_
_entity.id
_entity.type
_entity.pdbx_description
1 polymer ?
#
loop_
_entity_poly.entity_id
_entity_poly.type
_entity_poly.pdbx_seq_one_letter_code
_entity_poly.pdbx_strand_id
1 'polypeptide(L)'
;MKRRHLLLIGAATGAALTAARAQAPREIEITAQRFKFTPAEIPLKAGEPVVLLIRSLDFAHGFYVPDLDLRTDLMPGRVTRLALTPKAPGRLAFLCDNFCGDGHEGMDGHFQVT
;
A
#
# COMPACT_ATOMS: atom_id res chain seq x y z
N MET A 1 45.69 -1.08 35.41
CA MET A 1 44.73 -2.06 35.87
C MET A 1 43.31 -1.61 35.84
N LYS A 2 43.05 -0.36 36.03
CA LYS A 2 41.68 0.16 36.17
C LYS A 2 40.98 0.50 34.85
N ARG A 3 41.69 0.32 33.79
CA ARG A 3 41.17 0.71 32.45
C ARG A 3 40.28 -0.31 31.80
N ARG A 4 40.18 -1.47 32.38
CA ARG A 4 39.48 -2.60 31.77
C ARG A 4 37.97 -2.50 31.83
N HIS A 5 37.47 -1.63 32.69
CA HIS A 5 36.03 -1.56 32.93
C HIS A 5 35.27 -0.64 31.97
N LEU A 6 36.00 0.16 31.21
CA LEU A 6 35.38 1.16 30.32
C LEU A 6 34.96 0.60 28.96
N LEU A 7 35.45 -0.58 28.60
CA LEU A 7 35.19 -1.15 27.28
C LEU A 7 33.87 -1.92 27.14
N LEU A 8 33.27 -2.25 28.30
CA LEU A 8 32.07 -3.07 28.31
C LEU A 8 30.77 -2.28 28.11
N ILE A 9 30.82 -0.98 28.30
CA ILE A 9 29.61 -0.15 28.27
C ILE A 9 29.20 0.23 26.85
N GLY A 10 30.13 0.31 25.91
CA GLY A 10 29.87 0.74 24.56
C GLY A 10 29.12 -0.26 23.68
N ALA A 11 29.25 -1.56 23.99
CA ALA A 11 28.65 -2.61 23.16
C ALA A 11 27.13 -2.75 23.34
N ALA A 12 26.62 -2.45 24.54
CA ALA A 12 25.18 -2.60 24.82
C ALA A 12 24.33 -1.52 24.15
N THR A 13 24.90 -0.34 23.93
CA THR A 13 24.15 0.80 23.35
C THR A 13 23.85 0.61 21.87
N GLY A 14 24.75 -0.03 21.12
CA GLY A 14 24.55 -0.25 19.68
C GLY A 14 23.44 -1.23 19.37
N ALA A 15 23.25 -2.27 20.17
CA ALA A 15 22.20 -3.27 19.95
C ALA A 15 20.80 -2.69 20.19
N ALA A 16 20.63 -1.81 21.16
CA ALA A 16 19.35 -1.18 21.46
C ALA A 16 18.88 -0.26 20.32
N LEU A 17 19.80 0.48 19.70
CA LEU A 17 19.47 1.37 18.59
C LEU A 17 19.01 0.61 17.34
N THR A 18 19.61 -0.54 17.08
CA THR A 18 19.24 -1.37 15.93
C THR A 18 17.84 -1.95 16.08
N ALA A 19 17.45 -2.36 17.27
CA ALA A 19 16.14 -2.92 17.53
C ALA A 19 14.99 -1.92 17.42
N ALA A 20 15.27 -0.64 17.59
CA ALA A 20 14.25 0.41 17.55
C ALA A 20 13.91 0.88 16.13
N ARG A 21 14.61 0.41 15.12
CA ARG A 21 14.42 0.89 13.75
C ARG A 21 13.15 0.32 13.15
N ALA A 22 12.22 1.19 12.76
CA ALA A 22 10.99 0.80 12.10
C ALA A 22 11.26 0.33 10.66
N GLN A 23 10.46 -0.62 10.19
CA GLN A 23 10.52 -1.07 8.81
C GLN A 23 9.68 -0.15 7.92
N ALA A 24 10.10 0.01 6.67
CA ALA A 24 9.33 0.73 5.67
C ALA A 24 8.01 0.00 5.38
N PRO A 25 6.92 0.72 5.04
CA PRO A 25 5.68 0.10 4.62
C PRO A 25 5.88 -0.80 3.39
N ARG A 26 5.12 -1.88 3.35
CA ARG A 26 5.13 -2.77 2.18
C ARG A 26 4.52 -2.05 0.99
N GLU A 27 5.14 -2.20 -0.17
CA GLU A 27 4.65 -1.64 -1.42
C GLU A 27 3.94 -2.71 -2.24
N ILE A 28 2.80 -2.35 -2.81
CA ILE A 28 1.98 -3.26 -3.62
C ILE A 28 1.73 -2.61 -4.97
N GLU A 29 2.15 -3.27 -6.04
CA GLU A 29 1.94 -2.77 -7.39
C GLU A 29 0.58 -3.19 -7.92
N ILE A 30 -0.14 -2.23 -8.50
CA ILE A 30 -1.44 -2.45 -9.13
C ILE A 30 -1.39 -1.81 -10.50
N THR A 31 -1.87 -2.51 -11.52
CA THR A 31 -2.05 -1.92 -12.84
C THR A 31 -3.54 -1.77 -13.14
N ALA A 32 -3.87 -0.73 -13.87
CA ALA A 32 -5.23 -0.43 -14.32
C ALA A 32 -5.25 -0.35 -15.83
N GLN A 33 -6.21 -0.99 -16.45
CA GLN A 33 -6.50 -0.88 -17.87
C GLN A 33 -7.99 -1.16 -18.07
N ARG A 34 -8.52 -0.87 -19.25
CA ARG A 34 -9.94 -1.20 -19.55
C ARG A 34 -10.10 -2.73 -19.50
N PHE A 35 -10.89 -3.26 -18.73
CA PHE A 35 -11.78 -2.80 -17.66
C PHE A 35 -11.45 -3.62 -16.42
N LYS A 36 -10.20 -3.57 -16.00
CA LYS A 36 -9.73 -4.39 -14.89
C LYS A 36 -8.58 -3.74 -14.13
N PHE A 37 -8.51 -4.05 -12.86
CA PHE A 37 -7.32 -3.87 -12.04
C PHE A 37 -6.58 -5.19 -11.90
N THR A 38 -5.25 -5.14 -11.90
CA THR A 38 -4.42 -6.34 -11.74
C THR A 38 -3.37 -6.07 -10.65
N PRO A 39 -3.35 -6.84 -9.57
CA PRO A 39 -4.32 -7.87 -9.20
C PRO A 39 -5.67 -7.29 -8.78
N ALA A 40 -6.75 -8.03 -8.97
CA ALA A 40 -8.08 -7.61 -8.58
C ALA A 40 -8.43 -8.03 -7.16
N GLU A 41 -7.67 -8.92 -6.58
CA GLU A 41 -7.86 -9.40 -5.22
C GLU A 41 -6.52 -9.32 -4.49
N ILE A 42 -6.48 -8.56 -3.39
CA ILE A 42 -5.22 -8.20 -2.72
C ILE A 42 -5.33 -8.51 -1.23
N PRO A 43 -4.50 -9.42 -0.71
CA PRO A 43 -4.49 -9.71 0.72
C PRO A 43 -3.78 -8.60 1.49
N LEU A 44 -4.40 -8.15 2.57
CA LEU A 44 -3.83 -7.19 3.50
C LEU A 44 -4.02 -7.68 4.93
N LYS A 45 -3.29 -7.07 5.86
CA LYS A 45 -3.44 -7.33 7.29
C LYS A 45 -3.96 -6.09 7.99
N ALA A 46 -4.93 -6.28 8.88
CA ALA A 46 -5.45 -5.17 9.69
C ALA A 46 -4.32 -4.53 10.50
N GLY A 47 -4.27 -3.21 10.47
CA GLY A 47 -3.25 -2.44 11.18
C GLY A 47 -1.90 -2.32 10.47
N GLU A 48 -1.69 -3.01 9.35
CA GLU A 48 -0.44 -2.94 8.61
C GLU A 48 -0.49 -1.82 7.59
N PRO A 49 0.38 -0.81 7.68
CA PRO A 49 0.44 0.24 6.68
C PRO A 49 1.04 -0.31 5.37
N VAL A 50 0.43 0.04 4.25
CA VAL A 50 0.93 -0.31 2.93
C VAL A 50 0.90 0.92 2.03
N VAL A 51 1.69 0.88 0.97
CA VAL A 51 1.68 1.89 -0.09
C VAL A 51 1.33 1.20 -1.39
N LEU A 52 0.25 1.63 -2.01
CA LEU A 52 -0.12 1.14 -3.33
C LEU A 52 0.62 1.94 -4.38
N LEU A 53 1.24 1.25 -5.32
CA LEU A 53 1.88 1.84 -6.48
C LEU A 53 1.03 1.50 -7.68
N ILE A 54 0.25 2.46 -8.16
CA ILE A 54 -0.79 2.21 -9.15
C ILE A 54 -0.42 2.88 -10.46
N ARG A 55 -0.52 2.13 -11.54
CA ARG A 55 -0.12 2.56 -12.87
C ARG A 55 -1.24 2.27 -13.86
N SER A 56 -1.60 3.26 -14.69
CA SER A 56 -2.48 3.03 -15.83
C SER A 56 -1.68 2.55 -17.03
N LEU A 57 -2.16 1.52 -17.71
CA LEU A 57 -1.53 0.96 -18.89
C LEU A 57 -2.11 1.51 -20.20
N ASP A 58 -3.23 2.19 -20.16
CA ASP A 58 -3.88 2.72 -21.36
C ASP A 58 -4.22 4.20 -21.25
N PHE A 59 -5.22 4.59 -20.46
CA PHE A 59 -5.59 6.00 -20.35
C PHE A 59 -6.07 6.31 -18.94
N ALA A 60 -6.68 7.45 -18.73
CA ALA A 60 -7.06 7.91 -17.39
C ALA A 60 -8.12 7.01 -16.75
N HIS A 61 -7.89 6.62 -15.52
CA HIS A 61 -8.84 5.91 -14.68
C HIS A 61 -8.94 6.60 -13.32
N GLY A 62 -9.85 6.18 -12.48
CA GLY A 62 -9.87 6.54 -11.07
C GLY A 62 -9.62 5.31 -10.21
N PHE A 63 -9.25 5.52 -8.98
CA PHE A 63 -9.12 4.46 -7.98
C PHE A 63 -9.80 4.94 -6.72
N TYR A 64 -10.81 4.24 -6.28
CA TYR A 64 -11.65 4.66 -5.17
C TYR A 64 -11.92 3.49 -4.23
N VAL A 65 -11.68 3.70 -2.95
CA VAL A 65 -11.99 2.75 -1.87
C VAL A 65 -13.09 3.38 -1.02
N PRO A 66 -14.36 3.07 -1.29
CA PRO A 66 -15.48 3.75 -0.62
C PRO A 66 -15.46 3.67 0.90
N ASP A 67 -15.15 2.50 1.45
CA ASP A 67 -15.18 2.29 2.89
C ASP A 67 -14.13 3.10 3.64
N LEU A 68 -13.11 3.59 2.95
CA LEU A 68 -12.05 4.42 3.53
C LEU A 68 -12.16 5.89 3.08
N ASP A 69 -13.13 6.21 2.23
CA ASP A 69 -13.28 7.52 1.61
C ASP A 69 -11.95 7.99 0.98
N LEU A 70 -11.31 7.09 0.26
CA LEU A 70 -9.98 7.29 -0.27
C LEU A 70 -10.01 7.13 -1.78
N ARG A 71 -9.57 8.15 -2.51
CA ARG A 71 -9.54 8.12 -3.96
C ARG A 71 -8.34 8.84 -4.54
N THR A 72 -7.98 8.48 -5.77
CA THR A 72 -6.99 9.19 -6.56
C THR A 72 -7.27 8.99 -8.04
N ASP A 73 -6.77 9.91 -8.86
CA ASP A 73 -6.79 9.75 -10.32
C ASP A 73 -5.56 8.98 -10.76
N LEU A 74 -5.74 8.15 -11.78
CA LEU A 74 -4.67 7.37 -12.39
C LEU A 74 -4.44 7.89 -13.80
N MET A 75 -3.26 8.47 -14.02
CA MET A 75 -2.90 9.02 -15.32
C MET A 75 -1.84 8.14 -15.98
N PRO A 76 -1.94 7.87 -17.29
CA PRO A 76 -0.91 7.10 -17.98
C PRO A 76 0.43 7.83 -17.92
N GLY A 77 1.51 7.05 -17.90
CA GLY A 77 2.86 7.60 -17.91
C GLY A 77 3.42 7.94 -16.55
N ARG A 78 2.68 7.73 -15.46
CA ARG A 78 3.22 7.93 -14.11
C ARG A 78 2.66 6.95 -13.11
N VAL A 79 3.43 6.71 -12.04
CA VAL A 79 3.01 5.86 -10.92
C VAL A 79 2.38 6.73 -9.85
N THR A 80 1.18 6.37 -9.42
CA THR A 80 0.50 7.04 -8.32
C THR A 80 0.74 6.25 -7.04
N ARG A 81 1.20 6.94 -6.00
CA ARG A 81 1.43 6.35 -4.68
C ARG A 81 0.25 6.68 -3.78
N LEU A 82 -0.34 5.65 -3.19
CA LEU A 82 -1.48 5.82 -2.30
C LEU A 82 -1.25 5.00 -1.03
N ALA A 83 -1.07 5.69 0.10
CA ALA A 83 -0.88 5.05 1.38
C ALA A 83 -2.22 4.68 2.00
N LEU A 84 -2.30 3.48 2.57
CA LEU A 84 -3.46 3.09 3.35
C LEU A 84 -3.10 2.13 4.47
N THR A 85 -3.90 2.14 5.53
CA THR A 85 -3.78 1.21 6.64
C THR A 85 -5.19 0.69 6.95
N PRO A 86 -5.48 -0.58 6.63
CA PRO A 86 -6.80 -1.14 6.95
C PRO A 86 -6.96 -1.27 8.45
N LYS A 87 -8.14 -0.96 8.97
CA LYS A 87 -8.37 -0.93 10.42
C LYS A 87 -8.90 -2.24 10.98
N ALA A 88 -9.66 -2.98 10.18
CA ALA A 88 -10.34 -4.18 10.64
C ALA A 88 -10.35 -5.25 9.57
N PRO A 89 -10.43 -6.54 9.96
CA PRO A 89 -10.62 -7.62 8.99
C PRO A 89 -11.91 -7.46 8.22
N GLY A 90 -11.91 -7.94 6.98
CA GLY A 90 -13.06 -7.90 6.11
C GLY A 90 -12.68 -7.64 4.67
N ARG A 91 -13.69 -7.43 3.86
CA ARG A 91 -13.54 -7.16 2.43
C ARG A 91 -13.75 -5.68 2.15
N LEU A 92 -12.75 -5.04 1.58
CA LEU A 92 -12.82 -3.64 1.15
C LEU A 92 -12.82 -3.58 -0.36
N ALA A 93 -13.90 -3.12 -0.95
CA ALA A 93 -13.99 -2.95 -2.40
C ALA A 93 -13.18 -1.74 -2.87
N PHE A 94 -12.61 -1.84 -4.05
CA PHE A 94 -12.10 -0.67 -4.80
C PHE A 94 -12.65 -0.70 -6.21
N LEU A 95 -12.76 0.46 -6.82
CA LEU A 95 -13.40 0.57 -8.13
C LEU A 95 -12.84 1.77 -8.90
N CYS A 96 -13.06 1.75 -10.20
CA CYS A 96 -12.81 2.91 -11.04
C CYS A 96 -14.02 3.84 -10.94
N ASP A 97 -13.82 5.07 -10.49
CA ASP A 97 -14.87 6.07 -10.33
C ASP A 97 -14.86 7.13 -11.44
N ASN A 98 -14.07 6.90 -12.48
CA ASN A 98 -13.94 7.79 -13.62
C ASN A 98 -14.36 7.03 -14.87
N PHE A 99 -15.38 7.50 -15.57
CA PHE A 99 -15.92 6.77 -16.75
C PHE A 99 -14.81 6.52 -17.76
N CYS A 100 -14.60 5.26 -18.10
CA CYS A 100 -13.51 4.82 -18.97
C CYS A 100 -13.95 3.97 -20.16
N GLY A 101 -15.25 3.88 -20.42
CA GLY A 101 -15.81 3.14 -21.55
C GLY A 101 -16.96 2.24 -21.13
N ASP A 102 -17.48 1.44 -22.05
CA ASP A 102 -18.71 0.66 -21.84
C ASP A 102 -18.58 -0.45 -20.81
N GLY A 103 -17.37 -0.87 -20.47
CA GLY A 103 -17.12 -1.87 -19.41
C GLY A 103 -16.77 -1.29 -18.06
N HIS A 104 -16.90 0.01 -17.90
CA HIS A 104 -16.51 0.74 -16.70
C HIS A 104 -17.15 0.20 -15.41
N GLU A 105 -18.40 -0.18 -15.45
CA GLU A 105 -19.14 -0.64 -14.27
C GLU A 105 -18.59 -1.94 -13.68
N GLY A 106 -17.92 -2.74 -14.49
CA GLY A 106 -17.27 -3.97 -14.04
C GLY A 106 -15.81 -3.81 -13.64
N MET A 107 -15.29 -2.59 -13.66
CA MET A 107 -13.88 -2.34 -13.33
C MET A 107 -13.71 -2.15 -11.83
N ASP A 108 -13.54 -3.24 -11.13
CA ASP A 108 -13.41 -3.25 -9.66
C ASP A 108 -12.49 -4.36 -9.19
N GLY A 109 -12.27 -4.37 -7.88
CA GLY A 109 -11.54 -5.39 -7.17
C GLY A 109 -11.79 -5.26 -5.68
N HIS A 110 -11.03 -6.00 -4.88
CA HIS A 110 -11.17 -5.87 -3.43
C HIS A 110 -9.88 -6.23 -2.69
N PHE A 111 -9.73 -5.64 -1.52
CA PHE A 111 -8.75 -6.05 -0.53
C PHE A 111 -9.40 -7.07 0.41
N GLN A 112 -8.70 -8.17 0.65
CA GLN A 112 -9.11 -9.13 1.65
C GLN A 112 -8.24 -8.91 2.88
N VAL A 113 -8.82 -8.31 3.91
CA VAL A 113 -8.10 -7.95 5.14
C VAL A 113 -8.28 -9.03 6.18
N THR A 114 -7.19 -9.51 6.72
CA THR A 114 -7.19 -10.54 7.78
C THR A 114 -6.66 -10.02 9.10
#